data_e935980215c26338c8b2e644120335e4
#
_entry.id   e935980215c26338c8b2e644120335e4
#
_cell.length_a   1.000
_cell.length_b   1.000
_cell.length_c   1.000
_cell.angle_alpha   90.00
_cell.angle_beta   90.00
_cell.angle_gamma   90.00
#
_symmetry.space_group_name_H-M   'P 1'
#
loop_
_entity.id
_entity.type
_entity.pdbx_description
1 polymer ?
#
loop_
_entity_poly.entity_id
_entity_poly.type
_entity_poly.pdbx_seq_one_letter_code
_entity_poly.pdbx_strand_id
1 'polypeptide(L)'
;MKIENKRQWIGELFFLLGTILYITYYFFYIAYCWYVEKDPTRQMPVQRLFYIGLICFVVKIILTKYQWKEVIIGAAGAVLMYLCWKSSGGIDYPANYLIILAMKDVDLKKVMKAVFACGFVGLSYGFTWFFVNAPDKLTTVKDYGRGMIEVRYKFCTWHANTIHLMIMVLIVSFLYAYYKKMKWWAFAIMFYFNYEFYQLSKSRTAFYCGSAAIIAYFILRYARKIYEFKISLILLEVGNLVGIFLSIYYGLYSQLTDPTFMRLDQLITGRLTVARNCFLEAGIPLFGSNIGGKVCGYGIYTQANDGYVTELGIVRTLLEYGPIVFGLFCAFMLIAVWVLYKKGYFGAMVLLEIGFIACGVEAYFPAAYNLKAFVFGLAFYQLMGLFKGKEKEEKRGKAVNASE
;
A
#
# COMPACT_ATOMS: atom_id res chain seq x y z
N MET A 1 -28.12 -25.43 0.84
CA MET A 1 -26.86 -24.86 0.35
C MET A 1 -25.81 -25.97 0.38
N LYS A 2 -25.16 -26.31 -0.75
CA LYS A 2 -24.14 -27.38 -0.78
C LYS A 2 -23.02 -27.04 0.21
N ILE A 3 -22.45 -28.04 0.89
CA ILE A 3 -21.41 -27.89 1.93
C ILE A 3 -20.24 -27.02 1.44
N GLU A 4 -19.88 -27.14 0.19
CA GLU A 4 -18.82 -26.38 -0.48
C GLU A 4 -19.11 -24.86 -0.53
N ASN A 5 -20.34 -24.47 -0.85
CA ASN A 5 -20.80 -23.09 -0.85
C ASN A 5 -20.80 -22.49 0.56
N LYS A 6 -21.12 -23.29 1.59
CA LYS A 6 -21.10 -22.86 2.99
C LYS A 6 -19.66 -22.59 3.46
N ARG A 7 -18.73 -23.48 3.13
CA ARG A 7 -17.30 -23.32 3.46
C ARG A 7 -16.69 -22.07 2.81
N GLN A 8 -17.00 -21.83 1.54
CA GLN A 8 -16.55 -20.64 0.81
C GLN A 8 -17.11 -19.36 1.41
N TRP A 9 -18.40 -19.34 1.74
CA TRP A 9 -19.07 -18.21 2.38
C TRP A 9 -18.46 -17.90 3.77
N ILE A 10 -18.24 -18.90 4.62
CA ILE A 10 -17.57 -18.75 5.91
C ILE A 10 -16.16 -18.18 5.72
N GLY A 11 -15.40 -18.69 4.74
CA GLY A 11 -14.07 -18.20 4.42
C GLY A 11 -14.08 -16.72 4.00
N GLU A 12 -15.04 -16.28 3.19
CA GLU A 12 -15.19 -14.87 2.80
C GLU A 12 -15.53 -14.00 4.03
N LEU A 13 -16.37 -14.49 4.93
CA LEU A 13 -16.71 -13.80 6.17
C LEU A 13 -15.46 -13.58 7.06
N PHE A 14 -14.62 -14.62 7.25
CA PHE A 14 -13.36 -14.48 7.97
C PHE A 14 -12.41 -13.51 7.29
N PHE A 15 -12.35 -13.51 5.95
CA PHE A 15 -11.53 -12.53 5.24
C PHE A 15 -11.99 -11.10 5.50
N LEU A 16 -13.30 -10.83 5.39
CA LEU A 16 -13.85 -9.50 5.64
C LEU A 16 -13.67 -9.08 7.11
N LEU A 17 -13.87 -9.98 8.06
CA LEU A 17 -13.61 -9.73 9.48
C LEU A 17 -12.12 -9.40 9.71
N GLY A 18 -11.23 -10.21 9.12
CA GLY A 18 -9.78 -9.95 9.15
C GLY A 18 -9.44 -8.57 8.59
N THR A 19 -10.03 -8.19 7.45
CA THR A 19 -9.86 -6.87 6.84
C THR A 19 -10.36 -5.76 7.77
N ILE A 20 -11.54 -5.91 8.36
CA ILE A 20 -12.10 -4.94 9.30
C ILE A 20 -11.15 -4.73 10.47
N LEU A 21 -10.73 -5.80 11.15
CA LEU A 21 -9.85 -5.72 12.30
C LEU A 21 -8.48 -5.13 11.95
N TYR A 22 -7.90 -5.55 10.82
CA TYR A 22 -6.62 -5.08 10.33
C TYR A 22 -6.64 -3.58 9.98
N ILE A 23 -7.65 -3.12 9.24
CA ILE A 23 -7.81 -1.71 8.88
C ILE A 23 -8.14 -0.87 10.12
N THR A 24 -9.02 -1.37 11.00
CA THR A 24 -9.33 -0.71 12.28
C THR A 24 -8.06 -0.52 13.11
N TYR A 25 -7.20 -1.53 13.22
CA TYR A 25 -5.91 -1.41 13.89
C TYR A 25 -5.11 -0.23 13.33
N TYR A 26 -4.90 -0.16 12.01
CA TYR A 26 -4.09 0.91 11.43
C TYR A 26 -4.70 2.31 11.62
N PHE A 27 -6.00 2.43 11.44
CA PHE A 27 -6.66 3.73 11.63
C PHE A 27 -6.67 4.16 13.11
N PHE A 28 -6.89 3.25 14.04
CA PHE A 28 -6.82 3.57 15.47
C PHE A 28 -5.39 3.70 15.97
N TYR A 29 -4.48 2.83 15.59
CA TYR A 29 -3.08 2.89 15.99
C TYR A 29 -2.45 4.22 15.55
N ILE A 30 -2.62 4.62 14.30
CA ILE A 30 -2.08 5.86 13.76
C ILE A 30 -2.75 7.08 14.38
N ALA A 31 -4.07 7.03 14.58
CA ALA A 31 -4.81 8.11 15.24
C ALA A 31 -4.50 8.25 16.74
N TYR A 32 -4.18 7.14 17.41
CA TYR A 32 -3.94 7.09 18.85
C TYR A 32 -2.47 7.05 19.24
N CYS A 33 -1.56 6.69 18.34
CA CYS A 33 -0.15 6.38 18.67
C CYS A 33 0.52 7.47 19.50
N TRP A 34 0.23 8.73 19.20
CA TRP A 34 0.83 9.86 19.93
C TRP A 34 0.37 9.99 21.39
N TYR A 35 -0.86 9.55 21.68
CA TYR A 35 -1.40 9.59 23.03
C TYR A 35 -1.05 8.35 23.83
N VAL A 36 -0.84 7.24 23.13
CA VAL A 36 -0.66 5.90 23.65
C VAL A 36 0.82 5.55 23.86
N GLU A 37 1.74 6.25 23.17
CA GLU A 37 3.20 6.07 23.40
C GLU A 37 3.62 6.32 24.86
N LYS A 38 2.83 7.13 25.59
CA LYS A 38 3.06 7.36 27.02
C LYS A 38 2.34 6.38 27.95
N ASP A 39 1.44 5.54 27.44
CA ASP A 39 0.68 4.59 28.24
C ASP A 39 0.67 3.18 27.58
N PRO A 40 1.65 2.32 27.93
CA PRO A 40 1.77 0.96 27.38
C PRO A 40 0.51 0.11 27.58
N THR A 41 -0.31 0.41 28.61
CA THR A 41 -1.53 -0.36 28.89
C THR A 41 -2.60 -0.18 27.83
N ARG A 42 -2.60 0.93 27.10
CA ARG A 42 -3.52 1.23 25.99
C ARG A 42 -3.06 0.73 24.64
N GLN A 43 -1.75 0.47 24.45
CA GLN A 43 -1.21 -0.08 23.21
C GLN A 43 -1.64 -1.54 23.00
N MET A 44 -1.62 -2.35 24.05
CA MET A 44 -1.91 -3.79 23.96
C MET A 44 -3.29 -4.13 23.36
N PRO A 45 -4.41 -3.48 23.74
CA PRO A 45 -5.71 -3.81 23.16
C PRO A 45 -5.77 -3.57 21.64
N VAL A 46 -5.18 -2.49 21.17
CA VAL A 46 -5.19 -2.13 19.74
C VAL A 46 -4.31 -3.09 18.93
N GLN A 47 -3.14 -3.47 19.43
CA GLN A 47 -2.28 -4.46 18.80
C GLN A 47 -2.93 -5.84 18.67
N ARG A 48 -3.79 -6.22 19.62
CA ARG A 48 -4.57 -7.48 19.54
C ARG A 48 -5.46 -7.52 18.30
N LEU A 49 -6.04 -6.39 17.87
CA LEU A 49 -6.84 -6.31 16.64
C LEU A 49 -6.04 -6.75 15.42
N PHE A 50 -4.79 -6.31 15.32
CA PHE A 50 -3.88 -6.71 14.26
C PHE A 50 -3.68 -8.23 14.21
N TYR A 51 -3.29 -8.83 15.34
CA TYR A 51 -3.05 -10.27 15.40
C TYR A 51 -4.30 -11.10 15.16
N ILE A 52 -5.46 -10.70 15.74
CA ILE A 52 -6.73 -11.36 15.47
C ILE A 52 -7.10 -11.25 13.99
N GLY A 53 -6.85 -10.09 13.37
CA GLY A 53 -7.01 -9.91 11.92
C GLY A 53 -6.16 -10.89 11.11
N LEU A 54 -4.87 -11.06 11.47
CA LEU A 54 -3.99 -12.05 10.82
C LEU A 54 -4.51 -13.49 11.02
N ILE A 55 -4.98 -13.84 12.22
CA ILE A 55 -5.58 -15.16 12.50
C ILE A 55 -6.79 -15.38 11.59
N CYS A 56 -7.66 -14.37 11.39
CA CYS A 56 -8.79 -14.49 10.48
C CYS A 56 -8.35 -14.80 9.03
N PHE A 57 -7.25 -14.20 8.55
CA PHE A 57 -6.70 -14.52 7.24
C PHE A 57 -6.15 -15.95 7.18
N VAL A 58 -5.51 -16.44 8.24
CA VAL A 58 -5.06 -17.85 8.35
C VAL A 58 -6.26 -18.79 8.28
N VAL A 59 -7.32 -18.51 9.05
CA VAL A 59 -8.57 -19.31 9.00
C VAL A 59 -9.15 -19.33 7.59
N LYS A 60 -9.16 -18.16 6.90
CA LYS A 60 -9.59 -18.10 5.49
C LYS A 60 -8.75 -18.99 4.60
N ILE A 61 -7.42 -19.01 4.77
CA ILE A 61 -6.51 -19.88 4.00
C ILE A 61 -6.86 -21.35 4.25
N ILE A 62 -7.04 -21.78 5.48
CA ILE A 62 -7.39 -23.16 5.86
C ILE A 62 -8.76 -23.58 5.25
N LEU A 63 -9.72 -22.64 5.22
CA LEU A 63 -11.03 -22.88 4.64
C LEU A 63 -11.06 -22.87 3.11
N THR A 64 -9.99 -22.40 2.45
CA THR A 64 -9.93 -22.29 0.98
C THR A 64 -9.29 -23.53 0.36
N LYS A 65 -9.83 -23.98 -0.79
CA LYS A 65 -9.20 -25.04 -1.58
C LYS A 65 -8.15 -24.45 -2.52
N TYR A 66 -6.92 -24.87 -2.36
CA TYR A 66 -5.80 -24.47 -3.23
C TYR A 66 -5.42 -25.59 -4.20
N GLN A 67 -4.90 -25.18 -5.35
CA GLN A 67 -4.23 -26.09 -6.27
C GLN A 67 -2.80 -26.36 -5.76
N TRP A 68 -2.22 -27.51 -6.12
CA TRP A 68 -0.88 -27.88 -5.66
C TRP A 68 0.20 -26.85 -6.04
N LYS A 69 0.09 -26.21 -7.23
CA LYS A 69 0.99 -25.12 -7.66
C LYS A 69 0.87 -23.89 -6.77
N GLU A 70 -0.36 -23.51 -6.39
CA GLU A 70 -0.61 -22.40 -5.46
C GLU A 70 -0.03 -22.69 -4.08
N VAL A 71 -0.12 -23.95 -3.63
CA VAL A 71 0.44 -24.38 -2.33
C VAL A 71 1.96 -24.30 -2.35
N ILE A 72 2.62 -24.78 -3.41
CA ILE A 72 4.10 -24.71 -3.52
C ILE A 72 4.57 -23.26 -3.53
N ILE A 73 3.99 -22.40 -4.38
CA ILE A 73 4.34 -21.00 -4.47
C ILE A 73 4.07 -20.30 -3.11
N GLY A 74 2.92 -20.63 -2.50
CA GLY A 74 2.55 -20.11 -1.19
C GLY A 74 3.53 -20.52 -0.08
N ALA A 75 3.96 -21.78 -0.06
CA ALA A 75 4.91 -22.28 0.91
C ALA A 75 6.32 -21.66 0.72
N ALA A 76 6.79 -21.61 -0.54
CA ALA A 76 8.10 -21.00 -0.85
C ALA A 76 8.15 -19.52 -0.45
N GLY A 77 7.08 -18.77 -0.77
CA GLY A 77 6.98 -17.36 -0.36
C GLY A 77 6.87 -17.19 1.16
N ALA A 78 6.18 -18.10 1.87
CA ALA A 78 6.10 -18.06 3.34
C ALA A 78 7.47 -18.27 4.00
N VAL A 79 8.27 -19.19 3.48
CA VAL A 79 9.66 -19.40 3.93
C VAL A 79 10.49 -18.13 3.69
N LEU A 80 10.39 -17.54 2.51
CA LEU A 80 11.10 -16.29 2.20
C LEU A 80 10.68 -15.16 3.15
N MET A 81 9.37 -14.98 3.37
CA MET A 81 8.86 -13.95 4.30
C MET A 81 9.31 -14.19 5.74
N TYR A 82 9.42 -15.46 6.17
CA TYR A 82 9.96 -15.80 7.49
C TYR A 82 11.45 -15.42 7.61
N LEU A 83 12.27 -15.71 6.60
CA LEU A 83 13.67 -15.34 6.58
C LEU A 83 13.87 -13.82 6.63
N CYS A 84 13.09 -13.09 5.85
CA CYS A 84 13.12 -11.62 5.85
C CYS A 84 12.65 -11.06 7.20
N TRP A 85 11.56 -11.57 7.77
CA TRP A 85 11.11 -11.16 9.11
C TRP A 85 12.16 -11.39 10.18
N LYS A 86 12.81 -12.55 10.15
CA LYS A 86 13.89 -12.88 11.10
C LYS A 86 15.10 -11.94 10.96
N SER A 87 15.42 -11.49 9.73
CA SER A 87 16.53 -10.59 9.45
C SER A 87 16.21 -9.14 9.76
N SER A 88 15.05 -8.67 9.34
CA SER A 88 14.66 -7.25 9.42
C SER A 88 13.83 -6.89 10.67
N GLY A 89 13.13 -7.85 11.24
CA GLY A 89 12.11 -7.62 12.27
C GLY A 89 10.81 -7.00 11.71
N GLY A 90 10.76 -6.64 10.41
CA GLY A 90 9.63 -6.00 9.77
C GLY A 90 8.48 -6.95 9.49
N ILE A 91 7.29 -6.68 10.02
CA ILE A 91 6.11 -7.54 9.86
C ILE A 91 5.23 -7.16 8.66
N ASP A 92 5.45 -6.01 8.03
CA ASP A 92 4.56 -5.47 7.00
C ASP A 92 4.45 -6.37 5.77
N TYR A 93 5.57 -6.83 5.22
CA TYR A 93 5.57 -7.72 4.06
C TYR A 93 5.08 -9.14 4.37
N PRO A 94 5.44 -9.77 5.49
CA PRO A 94 4.82 -11.02 5.93
C PRO A 94 3.29 -10.91 6.06
N ALA A 95 2.78 -9.84 6.66
CA ALA A 95 1.34 -9.61 6.77
C ALA A 95 0.69 -9.38 5.39
N ASN A 96 1.31 -8.59 4.52
CA ASN A 96 0.85 -8.38 3.15
C ASN A 96 0.83 -9.67 2.35
N TYR A 97 1.84 -10.52 2.51
CA TYR A 97 1.90 -11.81 1.86
C TYR A 97 0.76 -12.74 2.32
N LEU A 98 0.47 -12.76 3.61
CA LEU A 98 -0.67 -13.50 4.16
C LEU A 98 -2.00 -13.03 3.56
N ILE A 99 -2.19 -11.72 3.41
CA ILE A 99 -3.38 -11.14 2.77
C ILE A 99 -3.47 -11.59 1.30
N ILE A 100 -2.34 -11.56 0.55
CA ILE A 100 -2.29 -12.03 -0.84
C ILE A 100 -2.77 -13.46 -0.95
N LEU A 101 -2.28 -14.37 -0.09
CA LEU A 101 -2.69 -15.76 -0.08
C LEU A 101 -4.18 -15.93 0.28
N ALA A 102 -4.68 -15.17 1.24
CA ALA A 102 -6.06 -15.25 1.69
C ALA A 102 -7.08 -14.68 0.67
N MET A 103 -6.62 -13.90 -0.33
CA MET A 103 -7.48 -13.16 -1.27
C MET A 103 -8.18 -14.06 -2.32
N LYS A 104 -7.89 -15.36 -2.35
CA LYS A 104 -8.53 -16.30 -3.28
C LYS A 104 -10.05 -16.30 -3.12
N ASP A 105 -10.76 -16.17 -4.26
CA ASP A 105 -12.23 -16.16 -4.34
C ASP A 105 -12.90 -15.06 -3.48
N VAL A 106 -12.23 -13.92 -3.28
CA VAL A 106 -12.73 -12.76 -2.55
C VAL A 106 -13.07 -11.63 -3.53
N ASP A 107 -14.22 -11.00 -3.35
CA ASP A 107 -14.61 -9.82 -4.11
C ASP A 107 -13.90 -8.56 -3.59
N LEU A 108 -12.94 -8.06 -4.38
CA LEU A 108 -12.21 -6.83 -4.05
C LEU A 108 -13.11 -5.62 -3.78
N LYS A 109 -14.30 -5.57 -4.41
CA LYS A 109 -15.26 -4.48 -4.17
C LYS A 109 -15.83 -4.52 -2.77
N LYS A 110 -16.12 -5.71 -2.22
CA LYS A 110 -16.56 -5.87 -0.83
C LYS A 110 -15.46 -5.45 0.14
N VAL A 111 -14.21 -5.82 -0.17
CA VAL A 111 -13.04 -5.43 0.61
C VAL A 111 -12.89 -3.91 0.64
N MET A 112 -12.94 -3.23 -0.50
CA MET A 112 -12.81 -1.77 -0.56
C MET A 112 -13.96 -1.04 0.15
N LYS A 113 -15.17 -1.59 0.14
CA LYS A 113 -16.28 -1.07 0.96
C LYS A 113 -16.01 -1.20 2.45
N ALA A 114 -15.46 -2.33 2.90
CA ALA A 114 -15.09 -2.54 4.29
C ALA A 114 -13.97 -1.58 4.71
N VAL A 115 -12.93 -1.42 3.88
CA VAL A 115 -11.84 -0.46 4.10
C VAL A 115 -12.38 0.96 4.25
N PHE A 116 -13.26 1.39 3.32
CA PHE A 116 -13.86 2.72 3.38
C PHE A 116 -14.69 2.91 4.66
N ALA A 117 -15.59 1.98 4.97
CA ALA A 117 -16.47 2.10 6.13
C ALA A 117 -15.69 2.14 7.45
N CYS A 118 -14.74 1.22 7.64
CA CYS A 118 -13.93 1.16 8.86
C CYS A 118 -13.00 2.37 8.99
N GLY A 119 -12.39 2.78 7.88
CA GLY A 119 -11.52 3.95 7.89
C GLY A 119 -12.29 5.24 8.14
N PHE A 120 -13.48 5.40 7.55
CA PHE A 120 -14.35 6.55 7.79
C PHE A 120 -14.78 6.65 9.26
N VAL A 121 -15.24 5.53 9.84
CA VAL A 121 -15.62 5.47 11.27
C VAL A 121 -14.41 5.76 12.15
N GLY A 122 -13.25 5.14 11.88
CA GLY A 122 -12.02 5.35 12.63
C GLY A 122 -11.54 6.80 12.61
N LEU A 123 -11.55 7.44 11.43
CA LEU A 123 -11.18 8.85 11.31
C LEU A 123 -12.19 9.78 11.98
N SER A 124 -13.49 9.54 11.78
CA SER A 124 -14.54 10.36 12.41
C SER A 124 -14.43 10.30 13.93
N TYR A 125 -14.20 9.11 14.50
CA TYR A 125 -13.96 8.95 15.93
C TYR A 125 -12.69 9.71 16.36
N GLY A 126 -11.57 9.54 15.65
CA GLY A 126 -10.31 10.22 15.95
C GLY A 126 -10.46 11.74 15.93
N PHE A 127 -11.10 12.30 14.91
CA PHE A 127 -11.39 13.73 14.83
C PHE A 127 -12.20 14.23 16.03
N THR A 128 -13.34 13.59 16.30
CA THR A 128 -14.21 13.97 17.40
C THR A 128 -13.48 13.92 18.73
N TRP A 129 -12.75 12.82 18.98
CA TRP A 129 -12.03 12.66 20.24
C TRP A 129 -10.96 13.75 20.45
N PHE A 130 -10.15 14.04 19.43
CA PHE A 130 -9.11 15.06 19.54
C PHE A 130 -9.66 16.48 19.64
N PHE A 131 -10.73 16.79 18.93
CA PHE A 131 -11.39 18.10 19.08
C PHE A 131 -11.90 18.34 20.49
N VAL A 132 -12.39 17.31 21.16
CA VAL A 132 -12.93 17.42 22.51
C VAL A 132 -11.82 17.38 23.58
N ASN A 133 -10.86 16.44 23.42
CA ASN A 133 -9.93 16.12 24.52
C ASN A 133 -8.52 16.68 24.37
N ALA A 134 -8.13 17.09 23.17
CA ALA A 134 -6.77 17.59 22.90
C ALA A 134 -6.72 18.63 21.77
N PRO A 135 -7.50 19.73 21.87
CA PRO A 135 -7.58 20.75 20.82
C PRO A 135 -6.24 21.45 20.56
N ASP A 136 -5.40 21.58 21.56
CA ASP A 136 -4.04 22.14 21.49
C ASP A 136 -3.08 21.32 20.62
N LYS A 137 -3.39 20.03 20.38
CA LYS A 137 -2.55 19.10 19.62
C LYS A 137 -2.98 18.89 18.17
N LEU A 138 -3.98 19.63 17.71
CA LEU A 138 -4.50 19.51 16.34
C LEU A 138 -3.53 20.04 15.28
N THR A 139 -2.61 20.92 15.68
CA THR A 139 -1.66 21.55 14.76
C THR A 139 -0.21 21.21 15.10
N THR A 140 0.66 21.39 14.14
CA THR A 140 2.11 21.39 14.30
C THR A 140 2.68 22.60 13.57
N VAL A 141 3.67 23.24 14.18
CA VAL A 141 4.38 24.38 13.63
C VAL A 141 5.83 23.95 13.41
N LYS A 142 6.29 23.97 12.16
CA LYS A 142 7.65 23.54 11.84
C LYS A 142 8.17 24.27 10.61
N ASP A 143 9.46 24.60 10.64
CA ASP A 143 10.20 24.98 9.45
C ASP A 143 10.61 23.70 8.70
N TYR A 144 10.18 23.61 7.46
CA TYR A 144 10.53 22.50 6.56
C TYR A 144 11.66 22.85 5.58
N GLY A 145 12.45 23.89 5.89
CA GLY A 145 13.54 24.35 5.03
C GLY A 145 13.09 25.05 3.74
N ARG A 146 11.85 25.59 3.75
CA ARG A 146 11.24 26.27 2.58
C ARG A 146 11.23 27.79 2.72
N GLY A 147 11.98 28.34 3.67
CA GLY A 147 12.06 29.78 3.94
C GLY A 147 10.86 30.38 4.68
N MET A 148 9.90 29.55 5.13
CA MET A 148 8.79 30.01 5.96
C MET A 148 8.36 28.94 6.97
N ILE A 149 7.91 29.39 8.12
CA ILE A 149 7.30 28.53 9.14
C ILE A 149 5.89 28.14 8.66
N GLU A 150 5.62 26.84 8.55
CA GLU A 150 4.32 26.32 8.16
C GLU A 150 3.54 25.82 9.37
N VAL A 151 2.29 26.27 9.50
CA VAL A 151 1.29 25.69 10.41
C VAL A 151 0.54 24.61 9.64
N ARG A 152 0.57 23.37 10.13
CA ARG A 152 -0.09 22.24 9.52
C ARG A 152 -1.03 21.57 10.49
N TYR A 153 -2.23 21.21 10.03
CA TYR A 153 -3.17 20.44 10.81
C TYR A 153 -2.84 18.95 10.70
N LYS A 154 -2.50 18.33 11.82
CA LYS A 154 -2.27 16.88 11.95
C LYS A 154 -3.47 16.14 12.53
N PHE A 155 -4.46 16.91 13.03
CA PHE A 155 -5.67 16.42 13.66
C PHE A 155 -5.37 15.32 14.69
N CYS A 156 -5.94 14.12 14.47
CA CYS A 156 -5.78 12.97 15.35
C CYS A 156 -4.53 12.11 15.08
N THR A 157 -3.60 12.58 14.23
CA THR A 157 -2.39 11.81 13.88
C THR A 157 -1.11 12.47 14.39
N TRP A 158 -0.02 11.73 14.37
CA TRP A 158 1.29 12.23 14.77
C TRP A 158 1.90 13.23 13.77
N HIS A 159 1.52 13.11 12.47
CA HIS A 159 2.07 13.92 11.40
C HIS A 159 1.00 14.36 10.39
N ALA A 160 1.09 15.57 9.88
CA ALA A 160 0.12 16.13 8.94
C ALA A 160 0.05 15.37 7.60
N ASN A 161 1.14 14.73 7.13
CA ASN A 161 1.11 13.89 5.94
C ASN A 161 0.25 12.64 6.18
N THR A 162 0.34 12.05 7.36
CA THR A 162 -0.35 10.81 7.70
C THR A 162 -1.86 10.95 7.60
N ILE A 163 -2.44 12.03 8.14
CA ILE A 163 -3.90 12.22 8.08
C ILE A 163 -4.40 12.35 6.65
N HIS A 164 -3.68 13.08 5.80
CA HIS A 164 -4.09 13.23 4.41
C HIS A 164 -3.92 11.93 3.60
N LEU A 165 -2.88 11.14 3.89
CA LEU A 165 -2.74 9.79 3.31
C LEU A 165 -3.89 8.86 3.73
N MET A 166 -4.35 8.94 4.99
CA MET A 166 -5.53 8.18 5.43
C MET A 166 -6.78 8.60 4.65
N ILE A 167 -6.97 9.90 4.43
CA ILE A 167 -8.07 10.42 3.60
C ILE A 167 -7.92 9.96 2.14
N MET A 168 -6.72 9.97 1.58
CA MET A 168 -6.45 9.42 0.26
C MET A 168 -6.87 7.95 0.16
N VAL A 169 -6.57 7.12 1.17
CA VAL A 169 -7.04 5.73 1.22
C VAL A 169 -8.55 5.63 1.20
N LEU A 170 -9.26 6.50 1.94
CA LEU A 170 -10.72 6.55 1.90
C LEU A 170 -11.24 6.95 0.52
N ILE A 171 -10.68 8.00 -0.09
CA ILE A 171 -11.02 8.46 -1.44
C ILE A 171 -10.87 7.31 -2.44
N VAL A 172 -9.71 6.65 -2.45
CA VAL A 172 -9.40 5.59 -3.42
C VAL A 172 -10.29 4.36 -3.21
N SER A 173 -10.54 3.97 -1.96
CA SER A 173 -11.43 2.85 -1.62
C SER A 173 -12.87 3.13 -2.02
N PHE A 174 -13.36 4.35 -1.77
CA PHE A 174 -14.69 4.79 -2.18
C PHE A 174 -14.84 4.83 -3.70
N LEU A 175 -13.87 5.42 -4.39
CA LEU A 175 -13.86 5.47 -5.85
C LEU A 175 -13.91 4.06 -6.44
N TYR A 176 -13.04 3.15 -6.00
CA TYR A 176 -13.07 1.77 -6.48
C TYR A 176 -14.45 1.11 -6.32
N ALA A 177 -15.07 1.29 -5.15
CA ALA A 177 -16.36 0.67 -4.83
C ALA A 177 -17.53 1.26 -5.62
N TYR A 178 -17.50 2.55 -5.95
CA TYR A 178 -18.69 3.28 -6.39
C TYR A 178 -18.54 4.05 -7.69
N TYR A 179 -17.35 4.23 -8.29
CA TYR A 179 -17.13 5.09 -9.48
C TYR A 179 -18.11 4.82 -10.63
N LYS A 180 -18.50 3.55 -10.86
CA LYS A 180 -19.45 3.19 -11.93
C LYS A 180 -20.85 3.82 -11.77
N LYS A 181 -21.23 4.20 -10.54
CA LYS A 181 -22.53 4.81 -10.23
C LYS A 181 -22.43 6.33 -10.00
N MET A 182 -21.21 6.88 -9.92
CA MET A 182 -21.00 8.30 -9.64
C MET A 182 -21.36 9.18 -10.84
N LYS A 183 -21.93 10.34 -10.54
CA LYS A 183 -22.15 11.43 -11.50
C LYS A 183 -20.90 12.32 -11.53
N TRP A 184 -20.68 13.05 -12.60
CA TRP A 184 -19.49 13.89 -12.80
C TRP A 184 -19.26 14.90 -11.67
N TRP A 185 -20.31 15.52 -11.14
CA TRP A 185 -20.21 16.49 -10.05
C TRP A 185 -19.69 15.87 -8.74
N ALA A 186 -19.94 14.57 -8.51
CA ALA A 186 -19.42 13.90 -7.32
C ALA A 186 -17.89 13.80 -7.35
N PHE A 187 -17.29 13.63 -8.53
CA PHE A 187 -15.83 13.70 -8.68
C PHE A 187 -15.29 15.10 -8.40
N ALA A 188 -16.00 16.15 -8.87
CA ALA A 188 -15.63 17.53 -8.60
C ALA A 188 -15.68 17.87 -7.10
N ILE A 189 -16.74 17.42 -6.39
CA ILE A 189 -16.83 17.58 -4.92
C ILE A 189 -15.70 16.85 -4.21
N MET A 190 -15.38 15.61 -4.62
CA MET A 190 -14.26 14.89 -4.01
C MET A 190 -12.90 15.56 -4.26
N PHE A 191 -12.71 16.14 -5.45
CA PHE A 191 -11.52 16.90 -5.78
C PHE A 191 -11.40 18.15 -4.91
N TYR A 192 -12.49 18.91 -4.76
CA TYR A 192 -12.57 20.08 -3.89
C TYR A 192 -12.27 19.70 -2.42
N PHE A 193 -12.87 18.63 -1.92
CA PHE A 193 -12.61 18.12 -0.58
C PHE A 193 -11.13 17.71 -0.38
N ASN A 194 -10.52 17.03 -1.36
CA ASN A 194 -9.10 16.70 -1.34
C ASN A 194 -8.21 17.95 -1.33
N TYR A 195 -8.61 19.00 -2.06
CA TYR A 195 -7.93 20.29 -2.08
C TYR A 195 -8.02 21.02 -0.73
N GLU A 196 -9.20 21.09 -0.12
CA GLU A 196 -9.37 21.70 1.21
C GLU A 196 -8.53 20.98 2.28
N PHE A 197 -8.51 19.66 2.25
CA PHE A 197 -7.62 18.89 3.12
C PHE A 197 -6.14 19.18 2.86
N TYR A 198 -5.75 19.42 1.62
CA TYR A 198 -4.40 19.87 1.30
C TYR A 198 -4.10 21.25 1.90
N GLN A 199 -5.02 22.17 1.86
CA GLN A 199 -4.83 23.50 2.47
C GLN A 199 -4.55 23.40 3.97
N LEU A 200 -5.18 22.44 4.65
CA LEU A 200 -4.99 22.21 6.08
C LEU A 200 -3.71 21.42 6.40
N SER A 201 -3.47 20.33 5.70
CA SER A 201 -2.37 19.41 5.99
C SER A 201 -1.04 19.80 5.34
N LYS A 202 -1.08 20.55 4.22
CA LYS A 202 0.03 20.84 3.32
C LYS A 202 0.77 19.59 2.82
N SER A 203 0.08 18.43 2.81
CA SER A 203 0.63 17.16 2.36
C SER A 203 0.54 17.03 0.84
N ARG A 204 1.64 17.29 0.15
CA ARG A 204 1.71 17.26 -1.33
C ARG A 204 1.46 15.86 -1.90
N THR A 205 2.12 14.85 -1.35
CA THR A 205 2.02 13.46 -1.85
C THR A 205 0.59 12.96 -1.84
N ALA A 206 -0.10 13.08 -0.69
CA ALA A 206 -1.47 12.62 -0.57
C ALA A 206 -2.43 13.40 -1.47
N PHE A 207 -2.22 14.72 -1.62
CA PHE A 207 -3.00 15.55 -2.52
C PHE A 207 -2.85 15.14 -3.97
N TYR A 208 -1.61 14.98 -4.46
CA TYR A 208 -1.38 14.59 -5.86
C TYR A 208 -1.86 13.18 -6.15
N CYS A 209 -1.59 12.21 -5.27
CA CYS A 209 -2.07 10.83 -5.44
C CYS A 209 -3.61 10.75 -5.37
N GLY A 210 -4.24 11.46 -4.42
CA GLY A 210 -5.70 11.54 -4.33
C GLY A 210 -6.33 12.19 -5.57
N SER A 211 -5.74 13.29 -6.05
CA SER A 211 -6.19 13.98 -7.28
C SER A 211 -6.02 13.09 -8.52
N ALA A 212 -4.87 12.43 -8.66
CA ALA A 212 -4.62 11.49 -9.74
C ALA A 212 -5.63 10.32 -9.73
N ALA A 213 -5.96 9.80 -8.54
CA ALA A 213 -6.99 8.78 -8.39
C ALA A 213 -8.37 9.28 -8.85
N ILE A 214 -8.79 10.46 -8.41
CA ILE A 214 -10.08 11.05 -8.77
C ILE A 214 -10.17 11.22 -10.31
N ILE A 215 -9.13 11.78 -10.92
CA ILE A 215 -9.05 11.98 -12.38
C ILE A 215 -9.04 10.62 -13.10
N ALA A 216 -8.24 9.66 -12.66
CA ALA A 216 -8.16 8.34 -13.28
C ALA A 216 -9.50 7.60 -13.24
N TYR A 217 -10.20 7.61 -12.11
CA TYR A 217 -11.53 6.99 -12.02
C TYR A 217 -12.61 7.76 -12.78
N PHE A 218 -12.49 9.09 -12.89
CA PHE A 218 -13.35 9.89 -13.78
C PHE A 218 -13.17 9.46 -15.23
N ILE A 219 -11.93 9.38 -15.72
CA ILE A 219 -11.60 8.91 -17.07
C ILE A 219 -12.13 7.47 -17.25
N LEU A 220 -11.91 6.59 -16.27
CA LEU A 220 -12.40 5.22 -16.34
C LEU A 220 -13.93 5.13 -16.40
N ARG A 221 -14.63 6.07 -15.78
CA ARG A 221 -16.10 6.15 -15.82
C ARG A 221 -16.64 6.65 -17.15
N TYR A 222 -16.04 7.69 -17.72
CA TYR A 222 -16.60 8.42 -18.88
C TYR A 222 -15.84 8.19 -20.20
N ALA A 223 -14.58 7.78 -20.12
CA ALA A 223 -13.72 7.56 -21.28
C ALA A 223 -12.95 6.23 -21.16
N ARG A 224 -13.60 5.16 -20.73
CA ARG A 224 -13.02 3.84 -20.45
C ARG A 224 -12.13 3.32 -21.59
N LYS A 225 -12.47 3.63 -22.85
CA LYS A 225 -11.67 3.21 -24.03
C LYS A 225 -10.21 3.60 -23.94
N ILE A 226 -9.88 4.70 -23.23
CA ILE A 226 -8.49 5.12 -23.03
C ILE A 226 -7.68 4.03 -22.32
N TYR A 227 -8.27 3.33 -21.35
CA TYR A 227 -7.62 2.22 -20.65
C TYR A 227 -7.57 0.91 -21.46
N GLU A 228 -8.37 0.79 -22.50
CA GLU A 228 -8.40 -0.39 -23.39
C GLU A 228 -7.32 -0.35 -24.46
N PHE A 229 -6.72 0.82 -24.73
CA PHE A 229 -5.61 0.95 -25.68
C PHE A 229 -4.33 0.32 -25.13
N LYS A 230 -3.63 -0.45 -25.98
CA LYS A 230 -2.33 -1.06 -25.62
C LYS A 230 -1.28 -0.02 -25.22
N ILE A 231 -1.35 1.17 -25.81
CA ILE A 231 -0.42 2.26 -25.48
C ILE A 231 -0.54 2.67 -24.02
N SER A 232 -1.75 2.66 -23.43
CA SER A 232 -1.94 2.96 -22.01
C SER A 232 -1.23 1.95 -21.11
N LEU A 233 -1.29 0.65 -21.45
CA LEU A 233 -0.53 -0.37 -20.75
C LEU A 233 0.98 -0.11 -20.86
N ILE A 234 1.49 0.15 -22.08
CA ILE A 234 2.92 0.39 -22.30
C ILE A 234 3.39 1.60 -21.49
N LEU A 235 2.62 2.69 -21.50
CA LEU A 235 2.95 3.90 -20.73
C LEU A 235 3.00 3.65 -19.23
N LEU A 236 2.08 2.86 -18.68
CA LEU A 236 2.10 2.46 -17.26
C LEU A 236 3.31 1.59 -16.93
N GLU A 237 3.58 0.56 -17.74
CA GLU A 237 4.73 -0.33 -17.52
C GLU A 237 6.07 0.41 -17.61
N VAL A 238 6.23 1.27 -18.61
CA VAL A 238 7.43 2.12 -18.74
C VAL A 238 7.52 3.09 -17.57
N GLY A 239 6.39 3.72 -17.16
CA GLY A 239 6.35 4.59 -16.00
C GLY A 239 6.78 3.88 -14.71
N ASN A 240 6.34 2.66 -14.50
CA ASN A 240 6.73 1.84 -13.35
C ASN A 240 8.23 1.51 -13.37
N LEU A 241 8.77 1.08 -14.52
CA LEU A 241 10.20 0.80 -14.66
C LEU A 241 11.04 2.05 -14.40
N VAL A 242 10.65 3.19 -14.98
CA VAL A 242 11.32 4.47 -14.76
C VAL A 242 11.25 4.89 -13.30
N GLY A 243 10.07 4.76 -12.66
CA GLY A 243 9.88 5.06 -11.24
C GLY A 243 10.76 4.21 -10.32
N ILE A 244 10.87 2.90 -10.59
CA ILE A 244 11.77 1.99 -9.87
C ILE A 244 13.22 2.43 -10.07
N PHE A 245 13.64 2.64 -11.33
CA PHE A 245 15.00 3.03 -11.66
C PHE A 245 15.39 4.35 -10.98
N LEU A 246 14.57 5.39 -11.11
CA LEU A 246 14.84 6.70 -10.50
C LEU A 246 14.91 6.63 -8.97
N SER A 247 14.02 5.86 -8.34
CA SER A 247 14.03 5.66 -6.88
C SER A 247 15.33 5.02 -6.41
N ILE A 248 15.82 4.00 -7.12
CA ILE A 248 17.07 3.31 -6.77
C ILE A 248 18.28 4.17 -7.10
N TYR A 249 18.33 4.78 -8.29
CA TYR A 249 19.44 5.61 -8.72
C TYR A 249 19.65 6.80 -7.78
N TYR A 250 18.62 7.61 -7.58
CA TYR A 250 18.74 8.79 -6.73
C TYR A 250 18.80 8.43 -5.23
N GLY A 251 18.10 7.39 -4.80
CA GLY A 251 18.10 6.96 -3.40
C GLY A 251 19.40 6.31 -2.94
N LEU A 252 20.19 5.69 -3.85
CA LEU A 252 21.36 4.90 -3.44
C LEU A 252 22.68 5.33 -4.11
N TYR A 253 22.68 5.69 -5.40
CA TYR A 253 23.90 5.81 -6.20
C TYR A 253 24.26 7.23 -6.61
N SER A 254 23.32 8.15 -6.66
CA SER A 254 23.57 9.53 -7.06
C SER A 254 24.50 10.23 -6.05
N GLN A 255 25.37 11.12 -6.55
CA GLN A 255 26.26 11.89 -5.69
C GLN A 255 25.50 13.00 -4.97
N LEU A 256 25.81 13.22 -3.69
CA LEU A 256 25.19 14.29 -2.88
C LEU A 256 25.45 15.69 -3.44
N THR A 257 26.51 15.86 -4.22
CA THR A 257 26.88 17.12 -4.89
C THR A 257 26.22 17.32 -6.24
N ASP A 258 25.49 16.29 -6.75
CA ASP A 258 24.76 16.40 -8.01
C ASP A 258 23.65 17.48 -7.89
N PRO A 259 23.65 18.51 -8.74
CA PRO A 259 22.61 19.54 -8.70
C PRO A 259 21.18 18.98 -8.86
N THR A 260 21.02 17.92 -9.65
CA THR A 260 19.72 17.26 -9.84
C THR A 260 19.28 16.53 -8.58
N PHE A 261 20.20 15.81 -7.93
CA PHE A 261 19.95 15.19 -6.62
C PHE A 261 19.51 16.24 -5.60
N MET A 262 20.25 17.33 -5.47
CA MET A 262 19.94 18.39 -4.48
C MET A 262 18.55 18.99 -4.72
N ARG A 263 18.20 19.28 -5.98
CA ARG A 263 16.84 19.81 -6.32
C ARG A 263 15.74 18.80 -6.01
N LEU A 264 15.92 17.54 -6.37
CA LEU A 264 14.96 16.47 -6.08
C LEU A 264 14.83 16.25 -4.57
N ASP A 265 15.92 16.23 -3.84
CA ASP A 265 15.92 16.02 -2.39
C ASP A 265 15.21 17.16 -1.65
N GLN A 266 15.43 18.43 -2.05
CA GLN A 266 14.65 19.55 -1.55
C GLN A 266 13.15 19.43 -1.86
N LEU A 267 12.81 18.99 -3.07
CA LEU A 267 11.42 18.82 -3.50
C LEU A 267 10.69 17.81 -2.62
N ILE A 268 11.35 16.70 -2.24
CA ILE A 268 10.79 15.63 -1.40
C ILE A 268 11.26 15.71 0.07
N THR A 269 11.76 16.88 0.48
CA THR A 269 12.06 17.20 1.89
C THR A 269 13.12 16.33 2.56
N GLY A 270 14.25 16.08 1.87
CA GLY A 270 15.43 15.38 2.41
C GLY A 270 15.34 13.85 2.39
N ARG A 271 14.34 13.28 1.75
CA ARG A 271 14.10 11.82 1.75
C ARG A 271 15.15 11.01 1.00
N LEU A 272 15.75 11.58 -0.07
CA LEU A 272 16.84 10.90 -0.78
C LEU A 272 18.09 10.80 0.09
N THR A 273 18.42 11.89 0.78
CA THR A 273 19.56 11.92 1.72
C THR A 273 19.38 10.87 2.83
N VAL A 274 18.18 10.77 3.41
CA VAL A 274 17.88 9.75 4.43
C VAL A 274 17.99 8.33 3.87
N ALA A 275 17.44 8.08 2.68
CA ALA A 275 17.52 6.78 2.04
C ALA A 275 18.97 6.35 1.78
N ARG A 276 19.80 7.28 1.31
CA ARG A 276 21.22 7.06 1.09
C ARG A 276 21.98 6.75 2.39
N ASN A 277 21.71 7.51 3.46
CA ASN A 277 22.31 7.25 4.76
C ASN A 277 21.93 5.86 5.30
N CYS A 278 20.65 5.48 5.17
CA CYS A 278 20.22 4.12 5.51
C CYS A 278 20.97 3.05 4.69
N PHE A 279 21.20 3.29 3.40
CA PHE A 279 21.95 2.39 2.55
C PHE A 279 23.43 2.28 2.98
N LEU A 280 24.09 3.40 3.27
CA LEU A 280 25.48 3.40 3.70
C LEU A 280 25.68 2.68 5.03
N GLU A 281 24.71 2.76 5.95
CA GLU A 281 24.77 2.10 7.25
C GLU A 281 24.38 0.62 7.21
N ALA A 282 23.35 0.27 6.44
CA ALA A 282 22.77 -1.08 6.44
C ALA A 282 23.29 -1.98 5.31
N GLY A 283 23.76 -1.41 4.21
CA GLY A 283 24.04 -2.16 2.97
C GLY A 283 22.78 -2.78 2.36
N ILE A 284 22.96 -3.80 1.53
CA ILE A 284 21.88 -4.57 0.90
C ILE A 284 22.07 -6.07 1.22
N PRO A 285 21.77 -6.52 2.44
CA PRO A 285 21.81 -7.95 2.79
C PRO A 285 20.74 -8.74 2.02
N LEU A 286 21.01 -10.03 1.77
CA LEU A 286 20.18 -10.89 0.94
C LEU A 286 18.71 -10.97 1.40
N PHE A 287 18.47 -11.00 2.72
CA PHE A 287 17.14 -11.06 3.33
C PHE A 287 16.76 -9.75 4.02
N GLY A 288 17.47 -8.67 3.69
CA GLY A 288 17.25 -7.35 4.28
C GLY A 288 17.86 -7.17 5.68
N SER A 289 17.65 -5.98 6.22
CA SER A 289 18.21 -5.59 7.54
C SER A 289 17.19 -4.78 8.34
N ASN A 290 17.38 -4.77 9.66
CA ASN A 290 16.62 -3.90 10.55
C ASN A 290 17.10 -2.46 10.44
N ILE A 291 16.53 -1.72 9.49
CA ILE A 291 16.82 -0.29 9.31
C ILE A 291 16.04 0.59 10.30
N GLY A 292 14.94 0.10 10.88
CA GLY A 292 14.15 0.81 11.89
C GLY A 292 14.81 0.91 13.25
N GLY A 293 15.75 0.01 13.56
CA GLY A 293 16.55 0.02 14.80
C GLY A 293 17.87 0.79 14.68
N LYS A 294 18.26 1.23 13.47
CA LYS A 294 19.49 1.99 13.22
C LYS A 294 19.16 3.46 13.04
N VAL A 295 19.91 4.31 13.72
CA VAL A 295 19.78 5.77 13.61
C VAL A 295 20.42 6.22 12.30
N CYS A 296 19.65 6.33 11.25
CA CYS A 296 20.10 6.97 10.02
C CYS A 296 20.07 8.49 10.24
N GLY A 297 21.22 9.08 10.57
CA GLY A 297 21.32 10.51 10.85
C GLY A 297 20.88 11.38 9.68
N TYR A 298 20.01 12.33 9.94
CA TYR A 298 19.81 13.45 9.02
C TYR A 298 21.09 14.30 9.04
N GLY A 299 21.76 14.49 7.92
CA GLY A 299 22.90 15.40 7.82
C GLY A 299 22.56 16.75 8.41
N ILE A 300 22.00 17.70 7.95
CA ILE A 300 21.84 19.08 8.45
C ILE A 300 20.69 19.26 9.47
N TYR A 301 19.80 18.27 9.66
CA TYR A 301 18.58 18.36 10.49
C TYR A 301 18.60 17.45 11.71
N THR A 302 19.78 17.01 12.17
CA THR A 302 19.89 16.16 13.34
C THR A 302 19.51 16.88 14.63
N GLN A 303 18.34 16.57 15.14
CA GLN A 303 18.19 16.48 16.57
C GLN A 303 18.61 15.05 16.96
N ALA A 304 19.58 14.95 17.83
CA ALA A 304 20.47 13.81 18.04
C ALA A 304 19.84 12.48 18.52
N ASN A 305 18.53 12.28 18.54
CA ASN A 305 17.90 11.11 19.13
C ASN A 305 16.71 10.51 18.36
N ASP A 306 16.33 11.06 17.21
CA ASP A 306 15.21 10.50 16.45
C ASP A 306 15.76 9.60 15.33
N GLY A 307 15.71 8.28 15.51
CA GLY A 307 16.01 7.32 14.45
C GLY A 307 15.04 7.52 13.28
N TYR A 308 15.57 7.84 12.11
CA TYR A 308 14.77 7.98 10.89
C TYR A 308 14.90 6.73 10.05
N VAL A 309 13.76 6.21 9.61
CA VAL A 309 13.67 5.15 8.60
C VAL A 309 13.43 5.81 7.26
N THR A 310 14.01 5.29 6.18
CA THR A 310 13.74 5.83 4.84
C THR A 310 12.24 5.82 4.52
N GLU A 311 11.73 6.98 4.12
CA GLU A 311 10.34 7.15 3.69
C GLU A 311 10.11 6.77 2.22
N LEU A 312 11.17 6.50 1.44
CA LEU A 312 11.04 6.00 0.08
C LEU A 312 10.68 4.51 0.09
N GLY A 313 9.41 4.17 -0.10
CA GLY A 313 8.91 2.81 0.03
C GLY A 313 9.57 1.79 -0.89
N ILE A 314 9.97 2.19 -2.11
CA ILE A 314 10.71 1.35 -3.06
C ILE A 314 12.10 1.03 -2.50
N VAL A 315 12.85 2.05 -2.06
CA VAL A 315 14.18 1.88 -1.46
C VAL A 315 14.08 1.11 -0.15
N ARG A 316 13.10 1.43 0.69
CA ARG A 316 12.84 0.71 1.94
C ARG A 316 12.61 -0.77 1.70
N THR A 317 11.85 -1.14 0.67
CA THR A 317 11.64 -2.55 0.31
C THR A 317 12.96 -3.26 0.02
N LEU A 318 13.89 -2.61 -0.69
CA LEU A 318 15.20 -3.17 -0.98
C LEU A 318 16.07 -3.32 0.27
N LEU A 319 16.13 -2.31 1.12
CA LEU A 319 17.00 -2.30 2.29
C LEU A 319 16.46 -3.18 3.43
N GLU A 320 15.14 -3.12 3.70
CA GLU A 320 14.52 -3.82 4.82
C GLU A 320 14.22 -5.30 4.52
N TYR A 321 13.87 -5.64 3.25
CA TYR A 321 13.48 -7.01 2.88
C TYR A 321 14.45 -7.69 1.90
N GLY A 322 15.48 -6.99 1.45
CA GLY A 322 16.55 -7.51 0.61
C GLY A 322 16.23 -7.60 -0.87
N PRO A 323 17.26 -7.87 -1.71
CA PRO A 323 17.16 -7.83 -3.16
C PRO A 323 16.25 -8.92 -3.74
N ILE A 324 16.09 -10.06 -3.06
CA ILE A 324 15.20 -11.14 -3.54
C ILE A 324 13.74 -10.67 -3.48
N VAL A 325 13.29 -10.19 -2.32
CA VAL A 325 11.91 -9.71 -2.16
C VAL A 325 11.67 -8.46 -3.02
N PHE A 326 12.66 -7.58 -3.11
CA PHE A 326 12.60 -6.41 -3.97
C PHE A 326 12.43 -6.79 -5.45
N GLY A 327 13.24 -7.72 -5.97
CA GLY A 327 13.13 -8.21 -7.35
C GLY A 327 11.77 -8.86 -7.63
N LEU A 328 11.28 -9.70 -6.70
CA LEU A 328 9.95 -10.30 -6.80
C LEU A 328 8.83 -9.24 -6.74
N PHE A 329 8.96 -8.23 -5.90
CA PHE A 329 8.01 -7.11 -5.83
C PHE A 329 7.95 -6.36 -7.16
N CYS A 330 9.10 -5.97 -7.72
CA CYS A 330 9.17 -5.27 -9.01
C CYS A 330 8.61 -6.12 -10.15
N ALA A 331 9.03 -7.37 -10.26
CA ALA A 331 8.53 -8.29 -11.29
C ALA A 331 7.02 -8.51 -11.15
N PHE A 332 6.52 -8.71 -9.93
CA PHE A 332 5.11 -8.95 -9.70
C PHE A 332 4.27 -7.69 -9.91
N MET A 333 4.81 -6.49 -9.65
CA MET A 333 4.15 -5.23 -9.98
C MET A 333 3.82 -5.15 -11.47
N LEU A 334 4.81 -5.39 -12.35
CA LEU A 334 4.62 -5.38 -13.80
C LEU A 334 3.64 -6.48 -14.25
N ILE A 335 3.84 -7.71 -13.77
CA ILE A 335 2.93 -8.84 -14.07
C ILE A 335 1.50 -8.53 -13.63
N ALA A 336 1.31 -7.92 -12.47
CA ALA A 336 -0.01 -7.58 -11.95
C ALA A 336 -0.73 -6.56 -12.84
N VAL A 337 -0.05 -5.49 -13.26
CA VAL A 337 -0.60 -4.50 -14.19
C VAL A 337 -1.02 -5.16 -15.50
N TRP A 338 -0.14 -5.97 -16.09
CA TRP A 338 -0.44 -6.72 -17.31
C TRP A 338 -1.64 -7.66 -17.15
N VAL A 339 -1.72 -8.44 -16.06
CA VAL A 339 -2.83 -9.36 -15.80
C VAL A 339 -4.15 -8.61 -15.62
N LEU A 340 -4.15 -7.54 -14.83
CA LEU A 340 -5.34 -6.73 -14.59
C LEU A 340 -5.84 -6.07 -15.87
N TYR A 341 -4.93 -5.58 -16.71
CA TYR A 341 -5.25 -5.06 -18.04
C TYR A 341 -5.90 -6.14 -18.92
N LYS A 342 -5.26 -7.30 -19.06
CA LYS A 342 -5.76 -8.44 -19.87
C LYS A 342 -7.13 -8.93 -19.42
N LYS A 343 -7.43 -8.85 -18.14
CA LYS A 343 -8.72 -9.26 -17.56
C LYS A 343 -9.76 -8.14 -17.51
N GLY A 344 -9.40 -6.91 -17.92
CA GLY A 344 -10.31 -5.75 -17.90
C GLY A 344 -10.62 -5.22 -16.49
N TYR A 345 -9.77 -5.53 -15.50
CA TYR A 345 -9.87 -5.02 -14.13
C TYR A 345 -9.24 -3.62 -13.99
N PHE A 346 -9.60 -2.69 -14.88
CA PHE A 346 -8.99 -1.36 -14.94
C PHE A 346 -9.09 -0.57 -13.63
N GLY A 347 -10.19 -0.73 -12.87
CA GLY A 347 -10.30 -0.09 -11.56
C GLY A 347 -9.27 -0.60 -10.55
N ALA A 348 -8.97 -1.91 -10.55
CA ALA A 348 -7.93 -2.48 -9.70
C ALA A 348 -6.52 -2.06 -10.17
N MET A 349 -6.32 -1.91 -11.48
CA MET A 349 -5.09 -1.40 -12.06
C MET A 349 -4.83 0.05 -11.60
N VAL A 350 -5.82 0.94 -11.66
CA VAL A 350 -5.72 2.31 -11.12
C VAL A 350 -5.39 2.31 -9.63
N LEU A 351 -6.07 1.46 -8.83
CA LEU A 351 -5.80 1.33 -7.40
C LEU A 351 -4.34 0.93 -7.13
N LEU A 352 -3.80 0.00 -7.92
CA LEU A 352 -2.43 -0.48 -7.81
C LEU A 352 -1.43 0.63 -8.16
N GLU A 353 -1.65 1.35 -9.26
CA GLU A 353 -0.78 2.43 -9.72
C GLU A 353 -0.71 3.60 -8.73
N ILE A 354 -1.85 4.03 -8.19
CA ILE A 354 -1.87 5.07 -7.16
C ILE A 354 -1.08 4.62 -5.90
N GLY A 355 -1.25 3.37 -5.49
CA GLY A 355 -0.47 2.80 -4.40
C GLY A 355 1.03 2.74 -4.71
N PHE A 356 1.42 2.46 -5.95
CA PHE A 356 2.81 2.42 -6.38
C PHE A 356 3.45 3.81 -6.41
N ILE A 357 2.76 4.82 -6.97
CA ILE A 357 3.20 6.22 -6.96
C ILE A 357 3.39 6.71 -5.53
N ALA A 358 2.43 6.43 -4.63
CA ALA A 358 2.55 6.78 -3.22
C ALA A 358 3.77 6.11 -2.56
N CYS A 359 4.09 4.86 -2.91
CA CYS A 359 5.29 4.16 -2.44
C CYS A 359 6.60 4.78 -2.89
N GLY A 360 6.63 5.47 -4.01
CA GLY A 360 7.82 6.18 -4.48
C GLY A 360 8.31 7.24 -3.50
N VAL A 361 7.39 7.80 -2.69
CA VAL A 361 7.69 8.93 -1.80
C VAL A 361 7.33 8.68 -0.33
N GLU A 362 6.48 7.71 0.00
CA GLU A 362 5.98 7.45 1.36
C GLU A 362 6.13 5.98 1.74
N ALA A 363 6.74 5.69 2.87
CA ALA A 363 6.89 4.32 3.38
C ALA A 363 6.17 4.07 4.71
N TYR A 364 5.85 5.13 5.43
CA TYR A 364 5.32 5.02 6.80
C TYR A 364 3.83 4.78 6.91
N PHE A 365 3.09 4.78 5.80
CA PHE A 365 1.67 4.60 5.87
C PHE A 365 1.28 3.15 5.52
N PRO A 366 1.22 2.23 6.49
CA PRO A 366 0.95 0.81 6.24
C PRO A 366 -0.39 0.60 5.55
N ALA A 367 -1.45 1.33 5.92
CA ALA A 367 -2.77 1.17 5.32
C ALA A 367 -2.78 1.52 3.82
N ALA A 368 -2.07 2.56 3.38
CA ALA A 368 -1.93 2.89 1.96
C ALA A 368 -1.24 1.77 1.18
N TYR A 369 -0.22 1.16 1.77
CA TYR A 369 0.50 0.05 1.14
C TYR A 369 -0.27 -1.26 1.20
N ASN A 370 -1.10 -1.46 2.20
CA ASN A 370 -1.88 -2.67 2.36
C ASN A 370 -2.99 -2.82 1.32
N LEU A 371 -3.49 -1.73 0.75
CA LEU A 371 -4.41 -1.82 -0.39
C LEU A 371 -3.79 -2.59 -1.56
N LYS A 372 -2.47 -2.49 -1.76
CA LYS A 372 -1.74 -3.27 -2.77
C LYS A 372 -1.82 -4.77 -2.52
N ALA A 373 -1.76 -5.22 -1.29
CA ALA A 373 -1.85 -6.64 -0.97
C ALA A 373 -3.17 -7.25 -1.46
N PHE A 374 -4.28 -6.54 -1.30
CA PHE A 374 -5.58 -6.97 -1.83
C PHE A 374 -5.60 -7.05 -3.36
N VAL A 375 -5.01 -6.04 -4.03
CA VAL A 375 -4.93 -6.01 -5.50
C VAL A 375 -3.95 -7.05 -6.01
N PHE A 376 -2.80 -7.21 -5.37
CA PHE A 376 -1.84 -8.26 -5.69
C PHE A 376 -2.44 -9.65 -5.53
N GLY A 377 -3.24 -9.88 -4.48
CA GLY A 377 -3.95 -11.14 -4.31
C GLY A 377 -4.92 -11.41 -5.46
N LEU A 378 -5.71 -10.39 -5.87
CA LEU A 378 -6.56 -10.51 -7.05
C LEU A 378 -5.73 -10.85 -8.30
N ALA A 379 -4.67 -10.09 -8.59
CA ALA A 379 -3.82 -10.30 -9.76
C ALA A 379 -3.16 -11.69 -9.75
N PHE A 380 -2.68 -12.16 -8.59
CA PHE A 380 -2.08 -13.48 -8.42
C PHE A 380 -3.05 -14.60 -8.83
N TYR A 381 -4.28 -14.58 -8.32
CA TYR A 381 -5.26 -15.63 -8.65
C TYR A 381 -5.80 -15.51 -10.08
N GLN A 382 -5.85 -14.29 -10.65
CA GLN A 382 -6.15 -14.12 -12.07
C GLN A 382 -5.02 -14.68 -12.96
N LEU A 383 -3.76 -14.50 -12.58
CA LEU A 383 -2.59 -15.07 -13.26
C LEU A 383 -2.65 -16.61 -13.23
N MET A 384 -2.90 -17.21 -12.06
CA MET A 384 -3.03 -18.67 -11.90
C MET A 384 -4.18 -19.22 -12.75
N GLY A 385 -5.27 -18.46 -12.91
CA GLY A 385 -6.38 -18.80 -13.79
C GLY A 385 -6.01 -18.82 -15.29
N LEU A 386 -5.10 -17.96 -15.73
CA LEU A 386 -4.60 -17.94 -17.11
C LEU A 386 -3.80 -19.20 -17.45
N PHE A 387 -2.96 -19.66 -16.53
CA PHE A 387 -2.22 -20.93 -16.72
C PHE A 387 -3.15 -22.14 -16.80
N LYS A 388 -4.25 -22.17 -16.04
CA LYS A 388 -5.24 -23.26 -16.09
C LYS A 388 -5.98 -23.31 -17.42
N GLY A 389 -6.28 -22.17 -18.03
CA GLY A 389 -6.89 -22.08 -19.36
C GLY A 389 -6.00 -22.72 -20.43
N LYS A 390 -4.72 -22.38 -20.45
CA LYS A 390 -3.73 -22.93 -21.39
C LYS A 390 -3.55 -24.42 -21.23
N GLU A 391 -3.46 -24.98 -20.01
CA GLU A 391 -3.36 -26.43 -19.79
C GLU A 391 -4.58 -27.22 -20.30
N LYS A 392 -5.78 -26.64 -20.20
CA LYS A 392 -7.00 -27.23 -20.74
C LYS A 392 -7.02 -27.27 -22.28
N GLU A 393 -6.57 -26.16 -22.90
CA GLU A 393 -6.45 -26.08 -24.37
C GLU A 393 -5.38 -27.06 -24.92
N GLU A 394 -4.22 -27.12 -24.24
CA GLU A 394 -3.16 -28.04 -24.62
C GLU A 394 -3.55 -29.52 -24.46
N LYS A 395 -4.29 -29.87 -23.40
CA LYS A 395 -4.84 -31.21 -23.22
C LYS A 395 -5.92 -31.53 -24.25
N ARG A 396 -6.77 -30.58 -24.66
CA ARG A 396 -7.73 -30.72 -25.74
C ARG A 396 -7.03 -30.91 -27.08
N GLY A 397 -6.01 -30.11 -27.39
CA GLY A 397 -5.21 -30.26 -28.62
C GLY A 397 -4.52 -31.62 -28.72
N LYS A 398 -3.93 -32.12 -27.62
CA LYS A 398 -3.31 -33.46 -27.56
C LYS A 398 -4.34 -34.59 -27.67
N ALA A 399 -5.54 -34.45 -27.15
CA ALA A 399 -6.60 -35.41 -27.25
C ALA A 399 -7.18 -35.49 -28.69
N VAL A 400 -7.26 -34.35 -29.39
CA VAL A 400 -7.68 -34.33 -30.81
C VAL A 400 -6.62 -34.98 -31.69
N ASN A 401 -5.33 -34.66 -31.50
CA ASN A 401 -4.23 -35.27 -32.29
C ASN A 401 -3.99 -36.74 -31.95
N ALA A 402 -4.50 -37.28 -30.85
CA ALA A 402 -4.42 -38.68 -30.50
C ALA A 402 -5.63 -39.51 -31.03
N SER A 403 -6.66 -38.83 -31.55
CA SER A 403 -7.86 -39.42 -32.13
C SER A 403 -7.87 -39.38 -33.67
N GLU A 404 -6.89 -38.70 -34.28
CA GLU A 404 -6.53 -38.83 -35.70
C GLU A 404 -5.39 -39.87 -35.89
#